data_cb444605fa2b0e783be447e6ae29127c
#
_entry.id   cb444605fa2b0e783be447e6ae29127c
#
_cell.length_a   1.000
_cell.length_b   1.000
_cell.length_c   1.000
_cell.angle_alpha   90.00
_cell.angle_beta   90.00
_cell.angle_gamma   90.00
#
_symmetry.space_group_name_H-M   'P 1'
#
loop_
_entity.id
_entity.type
_entity.pdbx_description
1 polymer ?
#
loop_
_entity_poly.entity_id
_entity_poly.type
_entity_poly.pdbx_seq_one_letter_code
_entity_poly.pdbx_strand_id
1 'polypeptide(L)'
;MLKIRTACESDLPQIMLIEKLSFAPQIQESQNVFLERIKVCPKMFLIFYEADEDGQPEISPFESNRNNENNGNVTGYLCAEILYGIPQNQNELKLGHLPQKQLPDDSLEISQKKEYYVYISSFAVFPSKRGGGTGKKCWNLAMEYFKNMNFDQNNAIIKGFLLLVNELWTKALTIYEKSGFEKIKTFKNFFDNGEKSFSDGILMKLDL
;
A
#
# COMPACT_ATOMS: atom_id res chain seq x y z
N MET A 1 -11.25 -3.20 -18.36
CA MET A 1 -9.77 -2.95 -18.27
C MET A 1 -9.41 -2.61 -16.82
N LEU A 2 -8.28 -3.12 -16.28
CA LEU A 2 -7.83 -2.75 -14.94
C LEU A 2 -7.27 -1.33 -14.92
N LYS A 3 -7.75 -0.50 -14.00
CA LYS A 3 -7.36 0.90 -13.81
C LYS A 3 -7.02 1.21 -12.34
N ILE A 4 -6.49 2.39 -12.12
CA ILE A 4 -6.04 2.90 -10.81
C ILE A 4 -6.59 4.31 -10.58
N ARG A 5 -6.96 4.61 -9.35
CA ARG A 5 -7.27 5.95 -8.86
C ARG A 5 -6.87 6.09 -7.38
N THR A 6 -6.87 7.30 -6.87
CA THR A 6 -6.71 7.53 -5.43
C THR A 6 -7.97 7.08 -4.67
N ALA A 7 -7.77 6.62 -3.43
CA ALA A 7 -8.86 6.24 -2.54
C ALA A 7 -9.58 7.47 -1.98
N CYS A 8 -10.85 7.30 -1.67
CA CYS A 8 -11.66 8.26 -0.92
C CYS A 8 -12.40 7.57 0.23
N GLU A 9 -13.02 8.33 1.12
CA GLU A 9 -13.68 7.78 2.31
C GLU A 9 -14.79 6.77 1.98
N SER A 10 -15.48 6.94 0.86
CA SER A 10 -16.51 6.00 0.42
C SER A 10 -15.98 4.62 0.00
N ASP A 11 -14.66 4.47 -0.21
CA ASP A 11 -14.03 3.19 -0.51
C ASP A 11 -13.78 2.33 0.75
N LEU A 12 -13.82 2.93 1.94
CA LEU A 12 -13.48 2.25 3.19
C LEU A 12 -14.21 0.93 3.42
N PRO A 13 -15.53 0.80 3.15
CA PRO A 13 -16.20 -0.48 3.33
C PRO A 13 -15.61 -1.60 2.48
N GLN A 14 -15.23 -1.30 1.25
CA GLN A 14 -14.62 -2.26 0.33
C GLN A 14 -13.17 -2.58 0.71
N ILE A 15 -12.40 -1.56 1.09
CA ILE A 15 -11.03 -1.72 1.60
C ILE A 15 -11.04 -2.64 2.81
N MET A 16 -11.91 -2.39 3.80
CA MET A 16 -12.03 -3.22 5.00
C MET A 16 -12.48 -4.65 4.72
N LEU A 17 -13.33 -4.84 3.71
CA LEU A 17 -13.72 -6.18 3.28
C LEU A 17 -12.52 -6.93 2.68
N ILE A 18 -11.75 -6.28 1.80
CA ILE A 18 -10.54 -6.86 1.21
C ILE A 18 -9.51 -7.18 2.29
N GLU A 19 -9.29 -6.27 3.25
CA GLU A 19 -8.39 -6.44 4.39
C GLU A 19 -8.76 -7.68 5.19
N LYS A 20 -10.03 -7.77 5.61
CA LYS A 20 -10.58 -8.90 6.39
C LYS A 20 -10.43 -10.24 5.67
N LEU A 21 -10.60 -10.27 4.35
CA LEU A 21 -10.52 -11.50 3.55
C LEU A 21 -9.09 -11.86 3.15
N SER A 22 -8.15 -10.94 3.30
CA SER A 22 -6.76 -11.10 2.84
C SER A 22 -5.78 -11.45 3.94
N PHE A 23 -6.04 -10.99 5.16
CA PHE A 23 -5.08 -11.06 6.26
C PHE A 23 -5.69 -11.72 7.50
N ALA A 24 -4.85 -12.37 8.31
CA ALA A 24 -5.25 -12.87 9.60
C ALA A 24 -5.65 -11.72 10.54
N PRO A 25 -6.62 -11.90 11.45
CA PRO A 25 -7.14 -10.82 12.30
C PRO A 25 -6.07 -10.02 13.06
N GLN A 26 -4.97 -10.67 13.45
CA GLN A 26 -3.87 -10.07 14.22
C GLN A 26 -3.00 -9.11 13.39
N ILE A 27 -3.09 -9.18 12.07
CA ILE A 27 -2.30 -8.37 11.14
C ILE A 27 -3.19 -7.53 10.22
N GLN A 28 -4.47 -7.37 10.55
CA GLN A 28 -5.38 -6.47 9.86
C GLN A 28 -5.22 -5.05 10.39
N GLU A 29 -5.16 -4.08 9.46
CA GLU A 29 -5.18 -2.68 9.84
C GLU A 29 -6.59 -2.22 10.20
N SER A 30 -6.70 -1.26 11.08
CA SER A 30 -7.99 -0.73 11.51
C SER A 30 -8.58 0.27 10.52
N GLN A 31 -9.92 0.36 10.49
CA GLN A 31 -10.63 1.33 9.67
C GLN A 31 -10.20 2.77 9.96
N ASN A 32 -9.96 3.11 11.23
CA ASN A 32 -9.54 4.45 11.63
C ASN A 32 -8.18 4.83 11.03
N VAL A 33 -7.23 3.90 11.01
CA VAL A 33 -5.91 4.13 10.41
C VAL A 33 -6.03 4.33 8.91
N PHE A 34 -6.81 3.51 8.21
CA PHE A 34 -7.04 3.71 6.77
C PHE A 34 -7.75 5.03 6.47
N LEU A 35 -8.74 5.41 7.27
CA LEU A 35 -9.41 6.71 7.14
C LEU A 35 -8.42 7.87 7.29
N GLU A 36 -7.57 7.84 8.32
CA GLU A 36 -6.55 8.87 8.52
C GLU A 36 -5.52 8.90 7.37
N ARG A 37 -5.12 7.74 6.86
CA ARG A 37 -4.21 7.67 5.70
C ARG A 37 -4.84 8.27 4.45
N ILE A 38 -6.12 8.02 4.18
CA ILE A 38 -6.85 8.65 3.07
C ILE A 38 -6.88 10.18 3.23
N LYS A 39 -7.07 10.69 4.45
CA LYS A 39 -7.12 12.14 4.72
C LYS A 39 -5.75 12.82 4.66
N VAL A 40 -4.75 12.18 5.23
CA VAL A 40 -3.41 12.78 5.39
C VAL A 40 -2.55 12.60 4.14
N CYS A 41 -2.65 11.45 3.48
CA CYS A 41 -1.83 11.08 2.33
C CYS A 41 -2.69 10.59 1.15
N PRO A 42 -3.67 11.38 0.66
CA PRO A 42 -4.65 10.91 -0.34
C PRO A 42 -4.01 10.39 -1.62
N LYS A 43 -2.87 10.97 -2.04
CA LYS A 43 -2.14 10.51 -3.24
C LYS A 43 -1.36 9.21 -3.02
N MET A 44 -1.22 8.75 -1.78
CA MET A 44 -0.47 7.54 -1.44
C MET A 44 -1.38 6.33 -1.17
N PHE A 45 -2.70 6.50 -1.25
CA PHE A 45 -3.67 5.43 -1.10
C PHE A 45 -4.38 5.19 -2.44
N LEU A 46 -4.22 4.01 -3.01
CA LEU A 46 -4.64 3.68 -4.37
C LEU A 46 -5.69 2.57 -4.36
N ILE A 47 -6.69 2.71 -5.22
CA ILE A 47 -7.71 1.71 -5.52
C ILE A 47 -7.49 1.18 -6.93
N PHE A 48 -7.50 -0.14 -7.08
CA PHE A 48 -7.55 -0.83 -8.36
C PHE A 48 -8.99 -1.23 -8.65
N TYR A 49 -9.46 -0.97 -9.85
CA TYR A 49 -10.83 -1.27 -10.25
C TYR A 49 -10.90 -1.72 -11.71
N GLU A 50 -11.92 -2.50 -12.04
CA GLU A 50 -12.22 -2.84 -13.42
C GLU A 50 -13.11 -1.74 -13.99
N ALA A 51 -12.75 -1.27 -15.18
CA ALA A 51 -13.51 -0.29 -15.95
C ALA A 51 -14.01 -0.92 -17.25
N ASP A 52 -15.17 -0.50 -17.71
CA ASP A 52 -15.73 -0.82 -19.01
C ASP A 52 -14.87 -0.24 -20.17
N GLU A 53 -15.34 -0.39 -21.41
CA GLU A 53 -14.65 0.12 -22.59
C GLU A 53 -14.61 1.65 -22.62
N ASP A 54 -15.61 2.32 -22.04
CA ASP A 54 -15.68 3.78 -21.95
C ASP A 54 -14.86 4.33 -20.77
N GLY A 55 -14.23 3.45 -20.00
CA GLY A 55 -13.37 3.80 -18.88
C GLY A 55 -14.11 4.15 -17.60
N GLN A 56 -15.42 3.94 -17.56
CA GLN A 56 -16.23 4.04 -16.35
C GLN A 56 -16.05 2.78 -15.50
N PRO A 57 -16.18 2.89 -14.16
CA PRO A 57 -16.20 1.73 -13.29
C PRO A 57 -17.35 0.79 -13.66
N GLU A 58 -17.06 -0.51 -13.83
CA GLU A 58 -18.11 -1.50 -14.01
C GLU A 58 -18.96 -1.58 -12.74
N ILE A 59 -20.26 -1.27 -12.86
CA ILE A 59 -21.21 -1.34 -11.75
C ILE A 59 -21.70 -2.80 -11.65
N SER A 60 -21.39 -3.46 -10.53
CA SER A 60 -21.95 -4.78 -10.25
C SER A 60 -23.47 -4.71 -10.09
N PRO A 61 -24.26 -5.62 -10.70
CA PRO A 61 -25.73 -5.66 -10.54
C PRO A 61 -26.19 -5.79 -9.07
N PHE A 62 -25.31 -6.28 -8.18
CA PHE A 62 -25.60 -6.41 -6.74
C PHE A 62 -25.40 -5.10 -5.96
N GLU A 63 -24.79 -4.07 -6.54
CA GLU A 63 -24.43 -2.80 -5.88
C GLU A 63 -25.34 -1.63 -6.30
N SER A 64 -26.30 -1.85 -7.19
CA SER A 64 -27.19 -0.81 -7.75
C SER A 64 -28.10 -0.09 -6.75
N ASN A 65 -28.09 -0.45 -5.48
CA ASN A 65 -28.90 0.17 -4.42
C ASN A 65 -28.14 1.10 -3.47
N ARG A 66 -26.89 1.46 -3.78
CA ARG A 66 -26.14 2.44 -2.97
C ARG A 66 -25.87 3.68 -3.82
N ASN A 67 -26.38 4.81 -3.36
CA ASN A 67 -26.26 6.15 -3.97
C ASN A 67 -24.81 6.70 -4.01
N ASN A 68 -23.83 5.92 -4.47
CA ASN A 68 -22.46 6.33 -4.62
C ASN A 68 -21.98 6.04 -6.04
N GLU A 69 -21.88 7.10 -6.83
CA GLU A 69 -21.53 7.10 -8.26
C GLU A 69 -20.11 6.60 -8.60
N ASN A 70 -19.30 6.13 -7.63
CA ASN A 70 -17.91 5.72 -7.84
C ASN A 70 -17.56 4.30 -7.37
N ASN A 71 -18.52 3.47 -6.99
CA ASN A 71 -18.26 2.10 -6.50
C ASN A 71 -18.21 1.08 -7.64
N GLY A 72 -17.39 1.30 -8.64
CA GLY A 72 -17.00 0.26 -9.59
C GLY A 72 -16.29 -0.88 -8.85
N ASN A 73 -16.38 -2.05 -9.44
CA ASN A 73 -15.88 -3.35 -8.95
C ASN A 73 -14.41 -3.27 -8.47
N VAL A 74 -14.22 -2.92 -7.18
CA VAL A 74 -12.88 -2.78 -6.60
C VAL A 74 -12.15 -4.11 -6.66
N THR A 75 -11.02 -4.13 -7.33
CA THR A 75 -10.17 -5.30 -7.49
C THR A 75 -9.16 -5.44 -6.34
N GLY A 76 -8.73 -4.31 -5.77
CA GLY A 76 -7.75 -4.29 -4.71
C GLY A 76 -7.40 -2.88 -4.27
N TYR A 77 -6.51 -2.78 -3.30
CA TYR A 77 -5.98 -1.50 -2.85
C TYR A 77 -4.46 -1.59 -2.60
N LEU A 78 -3.80 -0.45 -2.58
CA LEU A 78 -2.44 -0.28 -2.10
C LEU A 78 -2.36 1.00 -1.28
N CYS A 79 -1.79 0.88 -0.08
CA CYS A 79 -1.55 2.00 0.82
C CYS A 79 -0.04 2.19 1.00
N ALA A 80 0.42 3.43 0.86
CA ALA A 80 1.81 3.80 1.08
C ALA A 80 1.92 5.07 1.92
N GLU A 81 3.10 5.35 2.42
CA GLU A 81 3.45 6.55 3.18
C GLU A 81 4.92 6.94 2.93
N ILE A 82 5.31 8.13 3.36
CA ILE A 82 6.70 8.56 3.28
C ILE A 82 7.39 8.28 4.60
N LEU A 83 8.48 7.53 4.57
CA LEU A 83 9.34 7.30 5.72
C LEU A 83 10.66 8.05 5.58
N TYR A 84 11.17 8.55 6.72
CA TYR A 84 12.52 9.09 6.84
C TYR A 84 13.51 7.97 7.12
N GLY A 85 14.44 7.76 6.19
CA GLY A 85 15.47 6.72 6.31
C GLY A 85 14.92 5.29 6.22
N ILE A 86 15.82 4.34 6.45
CA ILE A 86 15.47 2.91 6.48
C ILE A 86 15.17 2.52 7.94
N PRO A 87 14.00 1.90 8.23
CA PRO A 87 13.62 1.48 9.57
C PRO A 87 14.67 0.59 10.24
N GLN A 88 15.08 0.96 11.47
CA GLN A 88 16.10 0.24 12.20
C GLN A 88 15.53 -0.83 13.12
N ASN A 89 14.32 -0.65 13.58
CA ASN A 89 13.65 -1.60 14.46
C ASN A 89 12.21 -1.88 14.01
N GLN A 90 11.66 -3.01 14.48
CA GLN A 90 10.33 -3.46 14.08
C GLN A 90 9.19 -2.54 14.55
N ASN A 91 9.40 -1.73 15.60
CA ASN A 91 8.34 -0.86 16.13
C ASN A 91 8.00 0.27 15.16
N GLU A 92 8.92 0.63 14.27
CA GLU A 92 8.72 1.64 13.23
C GLU A 92 7.78 1.17 12.09
N LEU A 93 7.50 -0.14 12.03
CA LEU A 93 6.72 -0.77 10.96
C LEU A 93 5.46 -1.50 11.47
N LYS A 94 5.14 -1.37 12.77
CA LYS A 94 3.95 -2.04 13.35
C LYS A 94 2.65 -1.43 12.84
N LEU A 95 1.59 -2.26 12.85
CA LEU A 95 0.22 -1.82 12.61
C LEU A 95 -0.18 -0.66 13.51
N GLY A 96 -1.13 0.14 13.05
CA GLY A 96 -1.61 1.30 13.78
C GLY A 96 -0.72 2.53 13.66
N HIS A 97 0.39 2.45 12.92
CA HIS A 97 1.20 3.62 12.65
C HIS A 97 0.41 4.63 11.79
N LEU A 98 0.25 5.82 12.33
CA LEU A 98 -0.36 6.92 11.58
C LEU A 98 0.71 7.61 10.74
N PRO A 99 0.40 7.96 9.48
CA PRO A 99 1.35 8.64 8.62
C PRO A 99 1.74 9.97 9.24
N GLN A 100 3.01 10.33 9.15
CA GLN A 100 3.46 11.65 9.56
C GLN A 100 2.79 12.71 8.67
N LYS A 101 2.18 13.70 9.31
CA LYS A 101 1.32 14.70 8.64
C LYS A 101 2.01 15.53 7.57
N GLN A 102 3.34 15.54 7.49
CA GLN A 102 4.08 16.36 6.52
C GLN A 102 5.47 15.80 6.25
N LEU A 103 5.94 15.98 5.01
CA LEU A 103 7.36 16.18 4.78
C LEU A 103 7.81 17.32 5.71
N PRO A 104 8.99 17.22 6.36
CA PRO A 104 9.41 18.20 7.37
C PRO A 104 9.30 19.63 6.88
N ASP A 105 8.85 20.49 7.78
CA ASP A 105 8.78 21.94 7.59
C ASP A 105 10.12 22.51 7.12
N ASP A 106 10.08 23.47 6.18
CA ASP A 106 11.22 24.16 5.58
C ASP A 106 12.13 24.93 6.57
N SER A 107 11.78 24.91 7.86
CA SER A 107 12.55 25.59 8.92
C SER A 107 13.82 24.88 9.36
N LEU A 108 14.09 23.67 8.88
CA LEU A 108 15.34 22.95 9.17
C LEU A 108 16.41 23.29 8.14
N GLU A 109 17.57 23.76 8.63
CA GLU A 109 18.71 24.18 7.82
C GLU A 109 19.03 23.23 6.66
N ILE A 110 19.27 23.81 5.49
CA ILE A 110 19.57 23.18 4.20
C ILE A 110 20.78 22.21 4.23
N SER A 111 21.48 22.11 5.35
CA SER A 111 22.77 21.39 5.48
C SER A 111 22.67 19.85 5.54
N GLN A 112 21.49 19.25 5.68
CA GLN A 112 21.33 17.80 5.65
C GLN A 112 20.16 17.41 4.74
N LYS A 113 20.47 17.09 3.48
CA LYS A 113 19.49 16.47 2.56
C LYS A 113 19.00 15.18 3.19
N LYS A 114 17.76 15.21 3.69
CA LYS A 114 17.13 14.04 4.31
C LYS A 114 16.70 13.06 3.23
N GLU A 115 17.06 11.80 3.42
CA GLU A 115 16.68 10.70 2.52
C GLU A 115 15.31 10.16 2.92
N TYR A 116 14.40 10.12 1.98
CA TYR A 116 13.05 9.61 2.15
C TYR A 116 12.80 8.41 1.26
N TYR A 117 11.89 7.55 1.70
CA TYR A 117 11.45 6.36 0.98
C TYR A 117 9.93 6.33 0.93
N VAL A 118 9.38 5.87 -0.19
CA VAL A 118 7.97 5.49 -0.28
C VAL A 118 7.83 4.11 0.35
N TYR A 119 7.23 4.04 1.53
CA TYR A 119 6.96 2.78 2.22
C TYR A 119 5.57 2.26 1.86
N ILE A 120 5.53 1.10 1.21
CA ILE A 120 4.28 0.40 0.89
C ILE A 120 3.87 -0.39 2.11
N SER A 121 2.91 0.17 2.86
CA SER A 121 2.47 -0.36 4.15
C SER A 121 1.43 -1.48 4.02
N SER A 122 0.61 -1.48 2.97
CA SER A 122 -0.35 -2.54 2.70
C SER A 122 -0.67 -2.65 1.21
N PHE A 123 -0.82 -3.89 0.74
CA PHE A 123 -1.25 -4.19 -0.62
C PHE A 123 -2.07 -5.47 -0.63
N ALA A 124 -3.31 -5.39 -1.09
CA ALA A 124 -4.16 -6.56 -1.21
C ALA A 124 -5.03 -6.53 -2.48
N VAL A 125 -5.22 -7.72 -3.05
CA VAL A 125 -6.17 -7.97 -4.15
C VAL A 125 -7.31 -8.81 -3.60
N PHE A 126 -8.54 -8.45 -3.97
CA PHE A 126 -9.75 -9.17 -3.55
C PHE A 126 -9.61 -10.66 -3.86
N PRO A 127 -9.84 -11.59 -2.92
CA PRO A 127 -9.56 -13.01 -3.10
C PRO A 127 -10.16 -13.62 -4.38
N SER A 128 -11.41 -13.28 -4.73
CA SER A 128 -12.06 -13.77 -5.95
C SER A 128 -11.47 -13.20 -7.26
N LYS A 129 -10.69 -12.13 -7.17
CA LYS A 129 -10.01 -11.50 -8.31
C LYS A 129 -8.54 -11.94 -8.43
N ARG A 130 -8.06 -12.80 -7.52
CA ARG A 130 -6.70 -13.35 -7.58
C ARG A 130 -6.58 -14.40 -8.68
N GLY A 131 -5.38 -14.58 -9.18
CA GLY A 131 -5.11 -15.44 -10.33
C GLY A 131 -4.90 -14.64 -11.61
N GLY A 132 -4.57 -15.32 -12.73
CA GLY A 132 -4.39 -14.65 -14.03
C GLY A 132 -3.38 -13.49 -14.08
N GLY A 133 -2.53 -13.35 -13.06
CA GLY A 133 -1.56 -12.24 -12.98
C GLY A 133 -2.13 -10.92 -12.45
N THR A 134 -3.36 -10.89 -11.90
CA THR A 134 -4.02 -9.65 -11.41
C THR A 134 -3.15 -8.91 -10.41
N GLY A 135 -2.60 -9.60 -9.39
CA GLY A 135 -1.72 -8.94 -8.41
C GLY A 135 -0.51 -8.26 -9.05
N LYS A 136 0.13 -8.91 -10.03
CA LYS A 136 1.24 -8.31 -10.79
C LYS A 136 0.79 -7.09 -11.59
N LYS A 137 -0.40 -7.14 -12.20
CA LYS A 137 -0.95 -5.99 -12.95
C LYS A 137 -1.23 -4.80 -12.03
N CYS A 138 -1.90 -5.03 -10.88
CA CYS A 138 -2.12 -3.99 -9.86
C CYS A 138 -0.80 -3.39 -9.39
N TRP A 139 0.18 -4.23 -9.07
CA TRP A 139 1.50 -3.82 -8.64
C TRP A 139 2.20 -2.93 -9.69
N ASN A 140 2.22 -3.34 -10.95
CA ASN A 140 2.85 -2.57 -12.02
C ASN A 140 2.21 -1.19 -12.17
N LEU A 141 0.86 -1.11 -12.13
CA LEU A 141 0.13 0.17 -12.19
C LEU A 141 0.51 1.09 -11.02
N ALA A 142 0.61 0.54 -9.80
CA ALA A 142 1.01 1.33 -8.63
C ALA A 142 2.45 1.83 -8.74
N MET A 143 3.38 0.98 -9.16
CA MET A 143 4.78 1.36 -9.32
C MET A 143 4.97 2.41 -10.41
N GLU A 144 4.24 2.30 -11.51
CA GLU A 144 4.21 3.31 -12.57
C GLU A 144 3.65 4.65 -12.04
N TYR A 145 2.54 4.60 -11.30
CA TYR A 145 1.96 5.78 -10.67
C TYR A 145 2.96 6.49 -9.75
N PHE A 146 3.60 5.77 -8.83
CA PHE A 146 4.56 6.36 -7.90
C PHE A 146 5.83 6.87 -8.57
N LYS A 147 6.35 6.18 -9.59
CA LYS A 147 7.53 6.64 -10.34
C LYS A 147 7.25 7.95 -11.12
N ASN A 148 6.01 8.15 -11.55
CA ASN A 148 5.58 9.36 -12.25
C ASN A 148 5.10 10.46 -11.30
N MET A 149 5.01 10.17 -9.99
CA MET A 149 4.59 11.18 -9.00
C MET A 149 5.72 12.18 -8.77
N ASN A 150 5.40 13.47 -8.87
CA ASN A 150 6.33 14.50 -8.48
C ASN A 150 6.36 14.61 -6.94
N PHE A 151 7.47 14.22 -6.33
CA PHE A 151 7.73 14.32 -4.90
C PHE A 151 8.49 15.62 -4.52
N ASP A 152 8.75 16.52 -5.48
CA ASP A 152 9.58 17.72 -5.33
C ASP A 152 8.96 18.83 -4.44
N GLN A 153 8.10 18.47 -3.53
CA GLN A 153 7.66 19.43 -2.52
C GLN A 153 8.65 19.38 -1.34
N ASN A 154 9.31 20.51 -1.05
CA ASN A 154 10.14 20.76 0.14
C ASN A 154 11.54 20.12 0.14
N ASN A 155 12.29 20.11 -0.95
CA ASN A 155 13.68 19.61 -0.99
C ASN A 155 13.86 18.15 -0.52
N ALA A 156 12.79 17.35 -0.47
CA ALA A 156 12.83 15.95 -0.11
C ALA A 156 13.36 15.12 -1.29
N ILE A 157 14.41 14.32 -1.06
CA ILE A 157 14.91 13.38 -2.06
C ILE A 157 14.31 12.01 -1.75
N ILE A 158 13.43 11.55 -2.64
CA ILE A 158 12.98 10.16 -2.59
C ILE A 158 14.09 9.26 -3.16
N LYS A 159 14.63 8.41 -2.32
CA LYS A 159 15.71 7.48 -2.66
C LYS A 159 15.23 6.17 -3.25
N GLY A 160 13.97 5.83 -3.01
CA GLY A 160 13.42 4.57 -3.47
C GLY A 160 12.16 4.15 -2.74
N PHE A 161 11.91 2.87 -2.81
CA PHE A 161 10.73 2.24 -2.21
C PHE A 161 11.15 1.24 -1.14
N LEU A 162 10.35 1.14 -0.09
CA LEU A 162 10.44 0.12 0.95
C LEU A 162 9.13 -0.64 1.06
N LEU A 163 9.18 -1.88 1.44
CA LEU A 163 8.05 -2.68 1.87
C LEU A 163 8.48 -3.72 2.90
N LEU A 164 7.54 -4.13 3.74
CA LEU A 164 7.71 -5.27 4.64
C LEU A 164 6.76 -6.38 4.22
N VAL A 165 7.28 -7.57 4.00
CA VAL A 165 6.50 -8.72 3.54
C VAL A 165 6.71 -9.91 4.47
N ASN A 166 5.64 -10.67 4.73
CA ASN A 166 5.70 -11.94 5.44
C ASN A 166 6.47 -12.98 4.60
N GLU A 167 7.44 -13.65 5.20
CA GLU A 167 8.23 -14.69 4.52
C GLU A 167 7.38 -15.82 3.92
N LEU A 168 6.18 -16.06 4.47
CA LEU A 168 5.24 -17.09 3.99
C LEU A 168 4.46 -16.64 2.74
N TRP A 169 4.46 -15.36 2.39
CA TRP A 169 3.72 -14.84 1.23
C TRP A 169 4.55 -14.93 -0.05
N THR A 170 4.88 -16.16 -0.45
CA THR A 170 5.81 -16.47 -1.55
C THR A 170 5.41 -15.85 -2.89
N LYS A 171 4.11 -15.76 -3.18
CA LYS A 171 3.61 -15.10 -4.40
C LYS A 171 3.88 -13.59 -4.40
N ALA A 172 3.73 -12.93 -3.25
CA ALA A 172 4.05 -11.51 -3.11
C ALA A 172 5.56 -11.28 -3.21
N LEU A 173 6.36 -12.08 -2.50
CA LEU A 173 7.83 -12.06 -2.62
C LEU A 173 8.28 -12.15 -4.07
N THR A 174 7.75 -13.12 -4.83
CA THR A 174 8.09 -13.29 -6.25
C THR A 174 7.74 -12.03 -7.10
N ILE A 175 6.64 -11.34 -6.79
CA ILE A 175 6.28 -10.08 -7.49
C ILE A 175 7.32 -9.00 -7.17
N TYR A 176 7.68 -8.84 -5.91
CA TYR A 176 8.61 -7.79 -5.45
C TYR A 176 10.04 -8.03 -5.98
N GLU A 177 10.55 -9.24 -5.87
CA GLU A 177 11.86 -9.63 -6.43
C GLU A 177 11.94 -9.37 -7.95
N LYS A 178 10.90 -9.79 -8.71
CA LYS A 178 10.82 -9.54 -10.16
C LYS A 178 10.66 -8.06 -10.52
N SER A 179 10.27 -7.23 -9.57
CA SER A 179 10.19 -5.77 -9.72
C SER A 179 11.50 -5.07 -9.32
N GLY A 180 12.53 -5.82 -8.95
CA GLY A 180 13.84 -5.31 -8.60
C GLY A 180 14.03 -4.99 -7.11
N PHE A 181 13.07 -5.37 -6.26
CA PHE A 181 13.25 -5.23 -4.82
C PHE A 181 14.25 -6.24 -4.29
N GLU A 182 15.16 -5.77 -3.45
CA GLU A 182 16.16 -6.58 -2.76
C GLU A 182 15.85 -6.66 -1.26
N LYS A 183 16.09 -7.84 -0.68
CA LYS A 183 16.01 -8.05 0.76
C LYS A 183 17.15 -7.31 1.45
N ILE A 184 16.83 -6.40 2.37
CA ILE A 184 17.83 -5.64 3.13
C ILE A 184 17.88 -6.01 4.61
N LYS A 185 16.78 -6.53 5.19
CA LYS A 185 16.71 -6.89 6.61
C LYS A 185 15.63 -7.94 6.87
N THR A 186 15.81 -8.71 7.94
CA THR A 186 14.77 -9.63 8.46
C THR A 186 14.48 -9.27 9.91
N PHE A 187 13.19 -9.09 10.20
CA PHE A 187 12.69 -8.94 11.56
C PHE A 187 12.08 -10.26 12.02
N LYS A 188 12.72 -10.89 12.98
CA LYS A 188 12.32 -12.20 13.51
C LYS A 188 10.96 -12.13 14.22
N ASN A 189 10.10 -13.12 13.95
CA ASN A 189 8.77 -13.24 14.57
C ASN A 189 7.93 -11.96 14.47
N PHE A 190 8.00 -11.27 13.33
CA PHE A 190 7.30 -9.98 13.15
C PHE A 190 5.79 -10.14 13.01
N PHE A 191 5.36 -11.12 12.22
CA PHE A 191 3.95 -11.36 11.95
C PHE A 191 3.39 -12.41 12.91
N ASP A 192 2.35 -12.03 13.64
CA ASP A 192 1.53 -12.97 14.41
C ASP A 192 0.48 -13.58 13.46
N ASN A 193 0.61 -14.88 13.18
CA ASN A 193 -0.31 -15.61 12.31
C ASN A 193 -1.47 -16.26 13.09
N GLY A 194 -1.57 -16.00 14.40
CA GLY A 194 -2.52 -16.66 15.30
C GLY A 194 -2.03 -18.02 15.81
N GLU A 195 -2.75 -18.57 16.79
CA GLU A 195 -2.45 -19.87 17.41
C GLU A 195 -0.98 -20.04 17.88
N LYS A 196 -0.36 -18.94 18.36
CA LYS A 196 1.05 -18.88 18.76
C LYS A 196 2.03 -19.17 17.61
N SER A 197 1.60 -18.98 16.38
CA SER A 197 2.43 -19.11 15.17
C SER A 197 2.92 -17.73 14.75
N PHE A 198 4.23 -17.61 14.54
CA PHE A 198 4.88 -16.39 14.09
C PHE A 198 5.68 -16.64 12.83
N SER A 199 5.85 -15.61 12.01
CA SER A 199 6.71 -15.63 10.84
C SER A 199 7.56 -14.37 10.76
N ASP A 200 8.65 -14.46 10.01
CA ASP A 200 9.58 -13.35 9.85
C ASP A 200 9.03 -12.29 8.89
N GLY A 201 9.34 -11.04 9.21
CA GLY A 201 9.13 -9.92 8.31
C GLY A 201 10.37 -9.66 7.49
N ILE A 202 10.26 -9.69 6.17
CA ILE A 202 11.34 -9.37 5.24
C ILE A 202 11.18 -7.93 4.78
N LEU A 203 12.09 -7.05 5.22
CA LEU A 203 12.17 -5.68 4.71
C LEU A 203 12.90 -5.71 3.35
N MET A 204 12.24 -5.19 2.33
CA MET A 204 12.77 -5.12 0.98
C MET A 204 12.86 -3.67 0.52
N LYS A 205 13.85 -3.37 -0.33
CA LYS A 205 14.13 -2.05 -0.88
C LYS A 205 14.27 -2.12 -2.41
N LEU A 206 13.80 -1.07 -3.08
CA LEU A 206 14.09 -0.76 -4.47
C LEU A 206 14.64 0.66 -4.53
N ASP A 207 15.84 0.86 -5.02
CA ASP A 207 16.43 2.19 -5.28
C ASP A 207 15.87 2.79 -6.59
N LEU A 208 15.74 4.13 -6.63
CA LEU A 208 15.35 4.92 -7.81
C LEU A 208 16.56 5.46 -8.55
#